data_73c32a812620365526a7a665759c0a16
#
_entry.id   73c32a812620365526a7a665759c0a16
#
_cell.length_a   1.000
_cell.length_b   1.000
_cell.length_c   1.000
_cell.angle_alpha   90.00
_cell.angle_beta   90.00
_cell.angle_gamma   90.00
#
_symmetry.space_group_name_H-M   'P 1'
#
loop_
_entity.id
_entity.type
_entity.pdbx_description
1 polymer ?
#
loop_
_entity_poly.entity_id
_entity_poly.type
_entity_poly.pdbx_seq_one_letter_code
_entity_poly.pdbx_strand_id
1 'polypeptide(L)'
;MNSKIGNYNKQQLKDQLKSMGLKGDETILIHSSMKSIGEVDGGADTVLDAWMEYFKDGLLLLPTHTWKTVNADNPVYNPQTTPSCVGLLTNMFMKRDGVIRSLHPTHSMAGYGKNAAEYLAGEEYNNTPCTPGGCYDRLKDAGGKVLLVGVGHERNTYIHSVEEVLNVPNRLSDMPMELVIELPKEDEDNKNKLCRKVYVRKHYNAQQPHISEDFVKLNQIFLDSGVVKKVKFGDADSLLCDAKGIFNVVRQVIAPDPECIVTKDTLSMPEY
;
A
#
# COMPACT_ATOMS: atom_id res chain seq x y z
N MET A 1 11.11 8.67 32.77
CA MET A 1 10.32 7.47 33.07
C MET A 1 9.03 7.56 32.25
N ASN A 2 8.97 6.91 31.08
CA ASN A 2 7.74 6.79 30.32
C ASN A 2 6.86 5.77 31.08
N SER A 3 5.79 6.23 31.72
CA SER A 3 4.75 5.34 32.20
C SER A 3 4.23 4.55 30.99
N LYS A 4 4.38 3.21 30.97
CA LYS A 4 3.64 2.35 30.06
C LYS A 4 2.15 2.74 30.25
N ILE A 5 1.60 3.36 29.22
CA ILE A 5 0.16 3.52 29.10
C ILE A 5 -0.35 2.08 29.00
N GLY A 6 -1.39 1.72 29.73
CA GLY A 6 -2.01 0.40 29.63
C GLY A 6 -2.45 0.12 28.18
N ASN A 7 -2.88 -1.11 27.92
CA ASN A 7 -3.32 -1.54 26.59
C ASN A 7 -4.28 -0.54 25.94
N TYR A 8 -4.08 -0.27 24.63
CA TYR A 8 -5.01 0.55 23.85
C TYR A 8 -6.30 -0.21 23.59
N ASN A 9 -7.44 0.44 23.80
CA ASN A 9 -8.74 -0.08 23.37
C ASN A 9 -9.17 0.52 22.02
N LYS A 10 -10.21 -0.04 21.42
CA LYS A 10 -10.73 0.39 20.12
C LYS A 10 -11.08 1.88 20.06
N GLN A 11 -11.71 2.42 21.11
CA GLN A 11 -12.10 3.83 21.13
C GLN A 11 -10.89 4.76 21.14
N GLN A 12 -9.87 4.45 21.94
CA GLN A 12 -8.63 5.22 21.97
C GLN A 12 -7.92 5.24 20.60
N LEU A 13 -7.89 4.10 19.89
CA LEU A 13 -7.34 4.05 18.53
C LEU A 13 -8.13 4.91 17.54
N LYS A 14 -9.47 4.91 17.63
CA LYS A 14 -10.33 5.79 16.81
C LYS A 14 -10.13 7.27 17.14
N ASP A 15 -9.97 7.60 18.41
CA ASP A 15 -9.72 8.99 18.85
C ASP A 15 -8.36 9.49 18.31
N GLN A 16 -7.36 8.61 18.22
CA GLN A 16 -6.08 8.95 17.61
C GLN A 16 -6.22 9.23 16.10
N LEU A 17 -6.98 8.42 15.34
CA LEU A 17 -7.28 8.72 13.93
C LEU A 17 -7.94 10.10 13.77
N LYS A 18 -8.91 10.40 14.62
CA LYS A 18 -9.55 11.72 14.65
C LYS A 18 -8.55 12.84 14.97
N SER A 19 -7.63 12.62 15.90
CA SER A 19 -6.61 13.62 16.27
C SER A 19 -5.61 13.92 15.14
N MET A 20 -5.43 13.01 14.18
CA MET A 20 -4.63 13.23 12.97
C MET A 20 -5.31 14.20 11.99
N GLY A 21 -6.59 14.55 12.24
CA GLY A 21 -7.42 15.38 11.35
C GLY A 21 -8.18 14.56 10.29
N LEU A 22 -8.24 13.24 10.44
CA LEU A 22 -9.04 12.37 9.60
C LEU A 22 -10.51 12.47 9.99
N LYS A 23 -11.41 12.34 9.01
CA LYS A 23 -12.88 12.45 9.20
C LYS A 23 -13.59 11.10 9.13
N GLY A 24 -12.92 10.08 8.54
CA GLY A 24 -13.47 8.75 8.34
C GLY A 24 -14.17 8.54 7.00
N ASP A 25 -14.19 9.54 6.14
CA ASP A 25 -14.75 9.52 4.77
C ASP A 25 -13.66 9.51 3.68
N GLU A 26 -12.39 9.46 4.08
CA GLU A 26 -11.26 9.46 3.16
C GLU A 26 -11.11 8.13 2.41
N THR A 27 -10.48 8.19 1.22
CA THR A 27 -9.78 7.04 0.64
C THR A 27 -8.40 6.97 1.28
N ILE A 28 -8.11 5.91 2.03
CA ILE A 28 -6.86 5.78 2.78
C ILE A 28 -6.19 4.41 2.59
N LEU A 29 -4.92 4.44 2.21
CA LEU A 29 -4.06 3.26 2.14
C LEU A 29 -3.21 3.17 3.41
N ILE A 30 -3.30 2.04 4.15
CA ILE A 30 -2.54 1.86 5.40
C ILE A 30 -1.46 0.78 5.22
N HIS A 31 -0.20 1.18 5.42
CA HIS A 31 0.92 0.26 5.65
C HIS A 31 1.23 0.22 7.13
N SER A 32 1.48 -0.96 7.71
CA SER A 32 1.57 -1.05 9.16
C SER A 32 2.50 -2.13 9.69
N SER A 33 3.00 -1.89 10.90
CA SER A 33 3.66 -2.87 11.75
C SER A 33 2.84 -3.06 13.02
N MET A 34 2.15 -4.19 13.17
CA MET A 34 1.38 -4.49 14.39
C MET A 34 2.24 -4.39 15.65
N LYS A 35 3.50 -4.85 15.57
CA LYS A 35 4.44 -4.80 16.68
C LYS A 35 4.70 -3.37 17.18
N SER A 36 4.70 -2.39 16.29
CA SER A 36 4.99 -0.99 16.62
C SER A 36 3.81 -0.29 17.30
N ILE A 37 2.57 -0.78 17.13
CA ILE A 37 1.35 -0.19 17.71
C ILE A 37 1.35 -0.31 19.24
N GLY A 38 2.10 -1.26 19.80
CA GLY A 38 2.13 -1.54 21.23
C GLY A 38 1.07 -2.55 21.66
N GLU A 39 0.76 -2.57 22.93
CA GLU A 39 -0.23 -3.49 23.51
C GLU A 39 -1.64 -2.98 23.26
N VAL A 40 -2.48 -3.80 22.63
CA VAL A 40 -3.88 -3.51 22.29
C VAL A 40 -4.78 -4.59 22.88
N ASP A 41 -5.84 -4.20 23.57
CA ASP A 41 -6.85 -5.14 24.08
C ASP A 41 -7.55 -5.83 22.90
N GLY A 42 -7.48 -7.18 22.85
CA GLY A 42 -7.95 -7.94 21.69
C GLY A 42 -7.00 -7.93 20.47
N GLY A 43 -5.84 -7.30 20.60
CA GLY A 43 -4.74 -7.40 19.61
C GLY A 43 -5.09 -6.87 18.23
N ALA A 44 -4.69 -7.62 17.20
CA ALA A 44 -4.85 -7.24 15.79
C ALA A 44 -6.32 -7.10 15.36
N ASP A 45 -7.23 -7.88 15.96
CA ASP A 45 -8.66 -7.78 15.67
C ASP A 45 -9.21 -6.40 16.07
N THR A 46 -8.86 -5.90 17.25
CA THR A 46 -9.27 -4.58 17.72
C THR A 46 -8.70 -3.44 16.86
N VAL A 47 -7.47 -3.58 16.36
CA VAL A 47 -6.88 -2.61 15.43
C VAL A 47 -7.70 -2.55 14.14
N LEU A 48 -8.01 -3.72 13.56
CA LEU A 48 -8.81 -3.80 12.33
C LEU A 48 -10.23 -3.29 12.55
N ASP A 49 -10.86 -3.63 13.67
CA ASP A 49 -12.19 -3.11 14.02
C ASP A 49 -12.18 -1.58 14.14
N ALA A 50 -11.14 -1.00 14.77
CA ALA A 50 -11.00 0.44 14.87
C ALA A 50 -10.91 1.12 13.50
N TRP A 51 -10.09 0.56 12.59
CA TRP A 51 -9.96 1.09 11.23
C TRP A 51 -11.25 0.92 10.41
N MET A 52 -11.84 -0.28 10.41
CA MET A 52 -13.05 -0.56 9.63
C MET A 52 -14.25 0.26 10.11
N GLU A 53 -14.43 0.42 11.42
CA GLU A 53 -15.49 1.27 11.97
C GLU A 53 -15.24 2.75 11.69
N TYR A 54 -13.98 3.21 11.78
CA TYR A 54 -13.65 4.62 11.56
C TYR A 54 -13.86 5.03 10.10
N PHE A 55 -13.42 4.21 9.16
CA PHE A 55 -13.47 4.49 7.72
C PHE A 55 -14.67 3.84 6.99
N LYS A 56 -15.73 3.47 7.73
CA LYS A 56 -16.91 2.81 7.13
C LYS A 56 -17.62 3.63 6.05
N ASP A 57 -17.55 4.96 6.14
CA ASP A 57 -18.14 5.92 5.20
C ASP A 57 -17.15 6.38 4.10
N GLY A 58 -15.89 5.96 4.21
CA GLY A 58 -14.80 6.15 3.27
C GLY A 58 -14.39 4.86 2.56
N LEU A 59 -13.14 4.81 2.13
CA LEU A 59 -12.51 3.63 1.52
C LEU A 59 -11.19 3.30 2.24
N LEU A 60 -11.21 2.21 3.01
CA LEU A 60 -10.03 1.67 3.68
C LEU A 60 -9.32 0.68 2.77
N LEU A 61 -8.03 0.87 2.52
CA LEU A 61 -7.18 0.06 1.67
C LEU A 61 -5.97 -0.46 2.44
N LEU A 62 -5.64 -1.74 2.28
CA LEU A 62 -4.41 -2.35 2.77
C LEU A 62 -3.70 -3.10 1.63
N PRO A 63 -2.35 -3.02 1.51
CA PRO A 63 -1.62 -3.82 0.54
C PRO A 63 -1.70 -5.30 0.92
N THR A 64 -1.89 -6.18 -0.05
CA THR A 64 -1.96 -7.64 0.16
C THR A 64 -1.01 -8.38 -0.77
N HIS A 65 0.22 -7.86 -0.88
CA HIS A 65 1.23 -8.35 -1.80
C HIS A 65 1.58 -9.82 -1.60
N THR A 66 1.93 -10.49 -2.70
CA THR A 66 2.27 -11.90 -2.76
C THR A 66 3.59 -12.18 -3.49
N TRP A 67 4.33 -11.14 -3.85
CA TRP A 67 5.55 -11.22 -4.68
C TRP A 67 6.64 -12.16 -4.13
N LYS A 68 6.63 -12.50 -2.84
CA LYS A 68 7.54 -13.50 -2.26
C LYS A 68 7.14 -14.93 -2.62
N THR A 69 5.84 -15.19 -2.76
CA THR A 69 5.28 -16.53 -2.91
C THR A 69 4.72 -16.78 -4.29
N VAL A 70 4.26 -15.74 -4.99
CA VAL A 70 3.79 -15.81 -6.38
C VAL A 70 4.87 -15.25 -7.29
N ASN A 71 5.49 -16.11 -8.07
CA ASN A 71 6.62 -15.82 -8.96
C ASN A 71 6.71 -16.86 -10.07
N ALA A 72 7.74 -16.84 -10.88
CA ALA A 72 7.91 -17.78 -12.00
C ALA A 72 7.95 -19.26 -11.56
N ASP A 73 8.47 -19.56 -10.37
CA ASP A 73 8.56 -20.92 -9.83
C ASP A 73 7.24 -21.39 -9.20
N ASN A 74 6.42 -20.44 -8.70
CA ASN A 74 5.09 -20.68 -8.14
C ASN A 74 4.09 -19.67 -8.72
N PRO A 75 3.61 -19.89 -9.96
CA PRO A 75 2.94 -18.85 -10.73
C PRO A 75 1.46 -18.64 -10.37
N VAL A 76 0.88 -19.43 -9.48
CA VAL A 76 -0.57 -19.41 -9.22
C VAL A 76 -0.93 -18.45 -8.09
N TYR A 77 -1.81 -17.52 -8.39
CA TYR A 77 -2.43 -16.60 -7.44
C TYR A 77 -3.93 -16.88 -7.31
N ASN A 78 -4.36 -17.13 -6.10
CA ASN A 78 -5.79 -17.21 -5.75
C ASN A 78 -6.12 -16.05 -4.80
N PRO A 79 -7.02 -15.12 -5.14
CA PRO A 79 -7.32 -13.95 -4.32
C PRO A 79 -7.92 -14.29 -2.95
N GLN A 80 -8.57 -15.45 -2.82
CA GLN A 80 -9.21 -15.89 -1.58
C GLN A 80 -8.24 -16.60 -0.63
N THR A 81 -7.30 -17.39 -1.17
CA THR A 81 -6.49 -18.31 -0.37
C THR A 81 -5.00 -17.98 -0.32
N THR A 82 -4.45 -17.29 -1.33
CA THR A 82 -3.02 -16.96 -1.34
C THR A 82 -2.69 -15.94 -0.24
N PRO A 83 -1.85 -16.28 0.76
CA PRO A 83 -1.54 -15.37 1.85
C PRO A 83 -0.72 -14.18 1.37
N SER A 84 -0.91 -13.04 2.01
CA SER A 84 -0.07 -11.86 1.81
C SER A 84 1.30 -12.06 2.49
N CYS A 85 2.37 -11.55 1.84
CA CYS A 85 3.72 -11.54 2.39
C CYS A 85 4.07 -10.26 3.17
N VAL A 86 3.12 -9.31 3.34
CA VAL A 86 3.41 -7.98 3.90
C VAL A 86 2.77 -7.71 5.27
N GLY A 87 2.49 -8.75 6.04
CA GLY A 87 2.20 -8.59 7.46
C GLY A 87 0.94 -9.29 7.98
N LEU A 88 0.80 -9.25 9.31
CA LEU A 88 -0.31 -9.89 10.03
C LEU A 88 -1.65 -9.21 9.73
N LEU A 89 -1.69 -7.87 9.90
CA LEU A 89 -2.94 -7.11 9.74
C LEU A 89 -3.55 -7.26 8.35
N THR A 90 -2.73 -7.26 7.30
CA THR A 90 -3.20 -7.50 5.94
C THR A 90 -3.79 -8.90 5.74
N ASN A 91 -3.16 -9.93 6.31
CA ASN A 91 -3.66 -11.31 6.23
C ASN A 91 -4.97 -11.52 6.99
N MET A 92 -5.17 -10.78 8.08
CA MET A 92 -6.43 -10.81 8.83
C MET A 92 -7.50 -9.96 8.12
N PHE A 93 -7.13 -8.76 7.65
CA PHE A 93 -8.06 -7.84 6.97
C PHE A 93 -8.70 -8.46 5.74
N MET A 94 -7.91 -9.08 4.86
CA MET A 94 -8.44 -9.66 3.62
C MET A 94 -9.44 -10.82 3.83
N LYS A 95 -9.59 -11.30 5.07
CA LYS A 95 -10.54 -12.36 5.47
C LYS A 95 -11.77 -11.82 6.18
N ARG A 96 -11.85 -10.50 6.42
CA ARG A 96 -12.99 -9.87 7.08
C ARG A 96 -14.19 -9.77 6.13
N ASP A 97 -15.38 -9.86 6.68
CA ASP A 97 -16.62 -9.72 5.93
C ASP A 97 -16.68 -8.35 5.24
N GLY A 98 -17.12 -8.33 3.99
CA GLY A 98 -17.21 -7.12 3.18
C GLY A 98 -15.88 -6.60 2.60
N VAL A 99 -14.77 -7.24 2.89
CA VAL A 99 -13.47 -6.90 2.30
C VAL A 99 -13.32 -7.57 0.93
N ILE A 100 -12.93 -6.78 -0.06
CA ILE A 100 -12.66 -7.21 -1.43
C ILE A 100 -11.16 -7.15 -1.69
N ARG A 101 -10.60 -8.14 -2.37
CA ARG A 101 -9.20 -8.17 -2.78
C ARG A 101 -9.08 -8.07 -4.29
N SER A 102 -8.19 -7.19 -4.77
CA SER A 102 -7.91 -7.02 -6.19
C SER A 102 -7.20 -8.24 -6.80
N LEU A 103 -7.30 -8.36 -8.13
CA LEU A 103 -6.82 -9.53 -8.86
C LEU A 103 -5.39 -9.40 -9.38
N HIS A 104 -4.62 -8.37 -8.96
CA HIS A 104 -3.20 -8.29 -9.33
C HIS A 104 -2.40 -9.40 -8.64
N PRO A 105 -1.71 -10.31 -9.37
CA PRO A 105 -1.17 -11.53 -8.77
C PRO A 105 0.00 -11.31 -7.80
N THR A 106 0.75 -10.21 -7.92
CA THR A 106 1.90 -9.91 -7.06
C THR A 106 1.70 -8.72 -6.14
N HIS A 107 0.93 -7.70 -6.56
CA HIS A 107 0.73 -6.44 -5.84
C HIS A 107 -0.75 -6.14 -5.59
N SER A 108 -1.54 -7.19 -5.26
CA SER A 108 -2.94 -7.00 -4.90
C SER A 108 -3.10 -6.06 -3.71
N MET A 109 -4.26 -5.42 -3.65
CA MET A 109 -4.73 -4.56 -2.59
C MET A 109 -6.07 -5.08 -2.09
N ALA A 110 -6.31 -5.03 -0.78
CA ALA A 110 -7.63 -5.29 -0.22
C ALA A 110 -8.30 -3.98 0.17
N GLY A 111 -9.62 -3.89 -0.01
CA GLY A 111 -10.39 -2.70 0.28
C GLY A 111 -11.71 -3.01 0.98
N TYR A 112 -12.14 -2.08 1.83
CA TYR A 112 -13.38 -2.11 2.57
C TYR A 112 -14.05 -0.73 2.56
N GLY A 113 -15.36 -0.69 2.43
CA GLY A 113 -16.14 0.53 2.48
C GLY A 113 -16.59 1.01 1.10
N LYS A 114 -16.73 2.33 0.96
CA LYS A 114 -17.38 2.96 -0.19
C LYS A 114 -16.65 2.65 -1.50
N ASN A 115 -17.39 2.11 -2.47
CA ASN A 115 -16.90 1.84 -3.84
C ASN A 115 -15.66 0.90 -3.90
N ALA A 116 -15.41 0.06 -2.89
CA ALA A 116 -14.22 -0.80 -2.85
C ALA A 116 -14.14 -1.72 -4.09
N ALA A 117 -15.26 -2.30 -4.54
CA ALA A 117 -15.31 -3.15 -5.72
C ALA A 117 -14.89 -2.41 -7.00
N GLU A 118 -15.44 -1.22 -7.22
CA GLU A 118 -15.14 -0.38 -8.38
C GLU A 118 -13.69 0.12 -8.35
N TYR A 119 -13.22 0.54 -7.18
CA TYR A 119 -11.85 1.03 -7.00
C TYR A 119 -10.80 -0.04 -7.29
N LEU A 120 -11.06 -1.29 -6.94
CA LEU A 120 -10.13 -2.42 -7.06
C LEU A 120 -10.32 -3.22 -8.36
N ALA A 121 -11.30 -2.85 -9.21
CA ALA A 121 -11.57 -3.56 -10.46
C ALA A 121 -10.48 -3.30 -11.51
N GLY A 122 -10.29 -4.31 -12.39
CA GLY A 122 -9.41 -4.21 -13.56
C GLY A 122 -7.95 -4.53 -13.30
N GLU A 123 -7.57 -4.85 -12.07
CA GLU A 123 -6.18 -5.12 -11.69
C GLU A 123 -5.61 -6.41 -12.34
N GLU A 124 -6.46 -7.32 -12.79
CA GLU A 124 -6.09 -8.52 -13.57
C GLU A 124 -5.61 -8.22 -14.99
N TYR A 125 -5.76 -6.99 -15.45
CA TYR A 125 -5.26 -6.53 -16.77
C TYR A 125 -3.92 -5.80 -16.68
N ASN A 126 -3.47 -5.51 -15.46
CA ASN A 126 -2.23 -4.79 -15.23
C ASN A 126 -1.02 -5.71 -15.39
N ASN A 127 0.01 -5.20 -16.06
CA ASN A 127 1.24 -5.94 -16.38
C ASN A 127 2.48 -5.46 -15.60
N THR A 128 2.31 -4.49 -14.70
CA THR A 128 3.34 -4.00 -13.79
C THR A 128 2.77 -3.88 -12.38
N PRO A 129 3.61 -3.89 -11.34
CA PRO A 129 3.17 -3.87 -9.94
C PRO A 129 2.25 -2.71 -9.56
N CYS A 130 2.50 -1.52 -10.12
CA CYS A 130 1.79 -0.30 -9.81
C CYS A 130 1.40 0.45 -11.10
N THR A 131 0.82 -0.27 -12.06
CA THR A 131 0.46 0.22 -13.38
C THR A 131 -0.26 1.58 -13.33
N PRO A 132 0.09 2.55 -14.20
CA PRO A 132 -0.64 3.79 -14.33
C PRO A 132 -2.15 3.56 -14.55
N GLY A 133 -2.99 4.25 -13.78
CA GLY A 133 -4.44 4.03 -13.75
C GLY A 133 -4.89 2.85 -12.87
N GLY A 134 -3.97 2.07 -12.30
CA GLY A 134 -4.25 1.01 -11.33
C GLY A 134 -4.59 1.54 -9.92
N CYS A 135 -4.90 0.64 -8.99
CA CYS A 135 -5.42 1.00 -7.67
C CYS A 135 -4.44 1.85 -6.83
N TYR A 136 -3.12 1.71 -7.01
CA TYR A 136 -2.16 2.60 -6.35
C TYR A 136 -2.17 4.00 -6.96
N ASP A 137 -2.21 4.11 -8.28
CA ASP A 137 -2.19 5.42 -8.96
C ASP A 137 -3.47 6.21 -8.75
N ARG A 138 -4.64 5.54 -8.75
CA ARG A 138 -5.95 6.17 -8.48
C ARG A 138 -5.99 6.96 -7.16
N LEU A 139 -5.10 6.64 -6.21
CA LEU A 139 -5.08 7.28 -4.89
C LEU A 139 -4.90 8.81 -4.97
N LYS A 140 -4.03 9.30 -5.87
CA LYS A 140 -3.81 10.75 -6.06
C LYS A 140 -5.03 11.48 -6.59
N ASP A 141 -5.82 10.81 -7.44
CA ASP A 141 -7.00 11.41 -8.09
C ASP A 141 -8.25 11.31 -7.19
N ALA A 142 -8.27 10.34 -6.29
CA ALA A 142 -9.28 10.22 -5.25
C ALA A 142 -9.08 11.18 -4.06
N GLY A 143 -8.07 12.08 -4.09
CA GLY A 143 -7.69 12.88 -2.92
C GLY A 143 -7.26 12.02 -1.74
N GLY A 144 -6.74 10.83 -2.04
CA GLY A 144 -6.43 9.80 -1.07
C GLY A 144 -5.23 10.11 -0.19
N LYS A 145 -5.12 9.37 0.88
CA LYS A 145 -4.03 9.46 1.87
C LYS A 145 -3.31 8.14 2.01
N VAL A 146 -2.03 8.21 2.41
CA VAL A 146 -1.28 7.03 2.86
C VAL A 146 -0.95 7.22 4.34
N LEU A 147 -1.28 6.22 5.16
CA LEU A 147 -0.91 6.19 6.57
C LEU A 147 0.13 5.08 6.79
N LEU A 148 1.33 5.48 7.20
CA LEU A 148 2.43 4.57 7.52
C LEU A 148 2.49 4.41 9.03
N VAL A 149 1.97 3.29 9.54
CA VAL A 149 1.86 3.01 10.99
C VAL A 149 3.07 2.22 11.47
N GLY A 150 4.02 2.88 12.11
CA GLY A 150 5.24 2.27 12.63
C GLY A 150 6.15 1.67 11.55
N VAL A 151 6.07 2.20 10.34
CA VAL A 151 6.93 1.91 9.19
C VAL A 151 7.25 3.23 8.48
N GLY A 152 8.34 3.27 7.72
CA GLY A 152 8.73 4.44 6.96
C GLY A 152 8.40 4.32 5.46
N HIS A 153 8.98 5.25 4.68
CA HIS A 153 8.76 5.31 3.24
C HIS A 153 9.33 4.09 2.51
N GLU A 154 10.26 3.33 3.10
CA GLU A 154 10.74 2.05 2.55
C GLU A 154 9.64 0.98 2.42
N ARG A 155 8.47 1.22 3.03
CA ARG A 155 7.27 0.38 2.90
C ARG A 155 6.14 1.06 2.11
N ASN A 156 6.37 2.27 1.63
CA ASN A 156 5.37 3.06 0.92
C ASN A 156 5.28 2.68 -0.55
N THR A 157 4.54 1.62 -0.86
CA THR A 157 4.34 1.14 -2.24
C THR A 157 3.76 2.21 -3.16
N TYR A 158 3.06 3.20 -2.62
CA TYR A 158 2.53 4.30 -3.42
C TYR A 158 3.63 5.06 -4.19
N ILE A 159 4.86 5.16 -3.65
CA ILE A 159 5.97 5.83 -4.35
C ILE A 159 6.35 5.07 -5.63
N HIS A 160 6.29 3.74 -5.64
CA HIS A 160 6.48 2.96 -6.87
C HIS A 160 5.46 3.31 -7.95
N SER A 161 4.19 3.56 -7.57
CA SER A 161 3.20 3.98 -8.58
C SER A 161 3.53 5.35 -9.17
N VAL A 162 4.11 6.25 -8.37
CA VAL A 162 4.58 7.54 -8.88
C VAL A 162 5.73 7.35 -9.86
N GLU A 163 6.70 6.47 -9.56
CA GLU A 163 7.79 6.16 -10.46
C GLU A 163 7.29 5.54 -11.78
N GLU A 164 6.30 4.64 -11.73
CA GLU A 164 5.74 4.01 -12.93
C GLU A 164 4.94 5.02 -13.78
N VAL A 165 4.15 5.90 -13.16
CA VAL A 165 3.42 6.98 -13.87
C VAL A 165 4.37 7.94 -14.55
N LEU A 166 5.49 8.26 -13.90
CA LEU A 166 6.51 9.17 -14.44
C LEU A 166 7.49 8.48 -15.38
N ASN A 167 7.29 7.16 -15.60
CA ASN A 167 8.12 6.33 -16.46
C ASN A 167 9.62 6.41 -16.12
N VAL A 168 9.93 6.37 -14.82
CA VAL A 168 11.31 6.41 -14.34
C VAL A 168 12.07 5.19 -14.88
N PRO A 169 13.22 5.38 -15.52
CA PRO A 169 13.98 4.28 -16.14
C PRO A 169 14.48 3.31 -15.06
N ASN A 170 14.78 2.06 -15.51
CA ASN A 170 15.38 1.02 -14.66
C ASN A 170 14.59 0.71 -13.37
N ARG A 171 13.24 0.72 -13.45
CA ARG A 171 12.36 0.38 -12.32
C ARG A 171 11.63 -0.94 -12.48
N LEU A 172 11.64 -1.50 -13.67
CA LEU A 172 10.92 -2.73 -14.01
C LEU A 172 11.84 -3.71 -14.74
N SER A 173 11.65 -5.00 -14.49
CA SER A 173 12.37 -6.07 -15.22
C SER A 173 12.05 -6.02 -16.71
N ASP A 174 13.02 -6.35 -17.55
CA ASP A 174 12.83 -6.40 -19.00
C ASP A 174 11.83 -7.48 -19.39
N MET A 175 11.96 -8.66 -18.80
CA MET A 175 11.09 -9.80 -19.10
C MET A 175 9.96 -9.93 -18.07
N PRO A 176 8.71 -10.08 -18.53
CA PRO A 176 7.60 -10.39 -17.66
C PRO A 176 7.63 -11.85 -17.20
N MET A 177 7.05 -12.12 -16.04
CA MET A 177 6.73 -13.46 -15.57
C MET A 177 5.36 -13.88 -16.10
N GLU A 178 5.21 -15.12 -16.59
CA GLU A 178 3.90 -15.71 -16.82
C GLU A 178 3.32 -16.16 -15.48
N LEU A 179 2.17 -15.63 -15.09
CA LEU A 179 1.46 -15.95 -13.87
C LEU A 179 0.01 -16.37 -14.19
N VAL A 180 -0.63 -17.04 -13.25
CA VAL A 180 -1.99 -17.53 -13.39
C VAL A 180 -2.85 -17.01 -12.25
N ILE A 181 -3.92 -16.29 -12.57
CA ILE A 181 -4.93 -15.86 -11.61
C ILE A 181 -6.06 -16.89 -11.60
N GLU A 182 -6.33 -17.49 -10.44
CA GLU A 182 -7.55 -18.27 -10.23
C GLU A 182 -8.70 -17.29 -9.92
N LEU A 183 -9.63 -17.13 -10.85
CA LEU A 183 -10.76 -16.22 -10.66
C LEU A 183 -11.79 -16.81 -9.70
N PRO A 184 -12.50 -15.95 -8.93
CA PRO A 184 -13.67 -16.40 -8.17
C PRO A 184 -14.68 -17.10 -9.09
N LYS A 185 -15.31 -18.15 -8.61
CA LYS A 185 -16.37 -18.82 -9.35
C LYS A 185 -17.61 -17.93 -9.36
N GLU A 186 -18.21 -17.77 -10.52
CA GLU A 186 -19.51 -17.09 -10.65
C GLU A 186 -20.68 -18.02 -10.24
N ASP A 187 -20.43 -19.35 -10.23
CA ASP A 187 -21.46 -20.36 -9.92
C ASP A 187 -20.82 -21.53 -9.15
N GLU A 188 -21.44 -21.95 -8.03
CA GLU A 188 -20.98 -23.07 -7.20
C GLU A 188 -21.00 -24.41 -7.93
N ASP A 189 -21.88 -24.58 -8.93
CA ASP A 189 -22.02 -25.81 -9.70
C ASP A 189 -20.95 -26.00 -10.78
N ASN A 190 -20.21 -24.95 -11.12
CA ASN A 190 -19.14 -25.03 -12.11
C ASN A 190 -17.85 -25.57 -11.47
N LYS A 191 -17.57 -26.88 -11.63
CA LYS A 191 -16.39 -27.55 -11.09
C LYS A 191 -15.06 -27.11 -11.75
N ASN A 192 -15.10 -26.41 -12.87
CA ASN A 192 -13.91 -25.91 -13.55
C ASN A 192 -13.46 -24.57 -12.93
N LYS A 193 -12.25 -24.53 -12.39
CA LYS A 193 -11.62 -23.26 -11.98
C LYS A 193 -11.46 -22.38 -13.20
N LEU A 194 -12.02 -21.19 -13.16
CA LEU A 194 -11.76 -20.20 -14.18
C LEU A 194 -10.35 -19.61 -13.91
N CYS A 195 -9.44 -19.74 -14.86
CA CYS A 195 -8.07 -19.25 -14.72
C CYS A 195 -7.76 -18.25 -15.81
N ARG A 196 -7.04 -17.19 -15.44
CA ARG A 196 -6.51 -16.20 -16.39
C ARG A 196 -4.99 -16.22 -16.36
N LYS A 197 -4.38 -16.41 -17.51
CA LYS A 197 -2.94 -16.18 -17.69
C LYS A 197 -2.66 -14.68 -17.85
N VAL A 198 -1.65 -14.20 -17.15
CA VAL A 198 -1.19 -12.81 -17.21
C VAL A 198 0.33 -12.77 -17.28
N TYR A 199 0.85 -11.68 -17.82
CA TYR A 199 2.30 -11.45 -17.96
C TYR A 199 2.65 -10.19 -17.17
N VAL A 200 3.36 -10.36 -16.05
CA VAL A 200 3.64 -9.27 -15.12
C VAL A 200 5.14 -9.06 -14.95
N ARG A 201 5.59 -7.82 -15.17
CA ARG A 201 6.94 -7.39 -14.84
C ARG A 201 7.05 -7.20 -13.32
N LYS A 202 8.25 -7.31 -12.77
CA LYS A 202 8.52 -7.04 -11.36
C LYS A 202 9.29 -5.73 -11.19
N HIS A 203 9.16 -5.10 -10.04
CA HIS A 203 10.08 -4.03 -9.66
C HIS A 203 11.50 -4.60 -9.61
N TYR A 204 12.41 -3.97 -10.31
CA TYR A 204 13.79 -4.42 -10.42
C TYR A 204 14.70 -3.28 -10.85
N ASN A 205 15.85 -3.19 -10.21
CA ASN A 205 16.99 -2.39 -10.66
C ASN A 205 18.26 -3.22 -10.43
N ALA A 206 19.13 -3.29 -11.44
CA ALA A 206 20.35 -4.10 -11.38
C ALA A 206 21.36 -3.57 -10.34
N GLN A 207 21.34 -2.27 -10.07
CA GLN A 207 22.25 -1.59 -9.15
C GLN A 207 21.68 -1.56 -7.72
N GLN A 208 20.34 -1.51 -7.57
CA GLN A 208 19.65 -1.46 -6.29
C GLN A 208 18.47 -2.46 -6.30
N PRO A 209 18.71 -3.72 -5.88
CA PRO A 209 17.67 -4.76 -5.87
C PRO A 209 16.47 -4.44 -4.97
N HIS A 210 16.66 -3.58 -3.96
CA HIS A 210 15.66 -3.16 -2.99
C HIS A 210 15.36 -1.67 -3.13
N ILE A 211 14.86 -1.25 -4.30
CA ILE A 211 14.60 0.16 -4.66
C ILE A 211 13.89 0.94 -3.55
N SER A 212 12.90 0.31 -2.89
CA SER A 212 12.10 0.98 -1.87
C SER A 212 12.90 1.40 -0.62
N GLU A 213 14.06 0.79 -0.37
CA GLU A 213 14.92 1.20 0.75
C GLU A 213 15.44 2.63 0.57
N ASP A 214 15.59 3.09 -0.67
CA ASP A 214 16.01 4.45 -1.00
C ASP A 214 14.92 5.51 -0.81
N PHE A 215 13.65 5.12 -0.69
CA PHE A 215 12.57 6.07 -0.50
C PHE A 215 12.66 6.84 0.82
N VAL A 216 13.40 6.34 1.80
CA VAL A 216 13.68 7.07 3.05
C VAL A 216 14.40 8.41 2.80
N LYS A 217 15.14 8.53 1.70
CA LYS A 217 15.84 9.77 1.30
C LYS A 217 14.86 10.92 1.01
N LEU A 218 13.61 10.61 0.65
CA LEU A 218 12.56 11.59 0.41
C LEU A 218 11.90 12.12 1.70
N ASN A 219 12.12 11.46 2.85
CA ASN A 219 11.39 11.73 4.08
C ASN A 219 11.46 13.21 4.52
N GLN A 220 12.67 13.80 4.55
CA GLN A 220 12.81 15.20 4.97
C GLN A 220 12.16 16.16 3.97
N ILE A 221 12.32 15.91 2.67
CA ILE A 221 11.70 16.72 1.61
C ILE A 221 10.17 16.70 1.74
N PHE A 222 9.56 15.55 2.00
CA PHE A 222 8.12 15.43 2.20
C PHE A 222 7.63 16.17 3.44
N LEU A 223 8.39 16.13 4.54
CA LEU A 223 8.09 16.87 5.76
C LEU A 223 8.18 18.38 5.53
N ASP A 224 9.25 18.86 4.92
CA ASP A 224 9.48 20.27 4.65
C ASP A 224 8.47 20.86 3.65
N SER A 225 8.03 20.04 2.69
CA SER A 225 6.98 20.39 1.75
C SER A 225 5.56 20.32 2.36
N GLY A 226 5.42 19.87 3.60
CA GLY A 226 4.13 19.75 4.29
C GLY A 226 3.19 18.68 3.75
N VAL A 227 3.64 17.83 2.81
CA VAL A 227 2.83 16.74 2.23
C VAL A 227 2.79 15.50 3.10
N VAL A 228 3.67 15.43 4.11
CA VAL A 228 3.71 14.39 5.14
C VAL A 228 3.70 15.04 6.52
N LYS A 229 2.94 14.46 7.43
CA LYS A 229 2.87 14.87 8.85
C LYS A 229 3.24 13.70 9.73
N LYS A 230 4.06 13.97 10.77
CA LYS A 230 4.33 13.01 11.85
C LYS A 230 3.09 12.91 12.74
N VAL A 231 2.62 11.70 12.96
CA VAL A 231 1.45 11.39 13.79
C VAL A 231 1.73 10.16 14.66
N LYS A 232 0.80 9.79 15.53
CA LYS A 232 0.91 8.57 16.34
C LYS A 232 -0.34 7.72 16.23
N PHE A 233 -0.14 6.39 16.16
CA PHE A 233 -1.20 5.41 16.27
C PHE A 233 -0.78 4.28 17.22
N GLY A 234 -1.45 4.15 18.35
CA GLY A 234 -0.91 3.41 19.49
C GLY A 234 0.41 4.04 19.94
N ASP A 235 1.42 3.21 20.17
CA ASP A 235 2.80 3.65 20.43
C ASP A 235 3.56 3.95 19.14
N ALA A 236 3.02 3.57 17.97
CA ALA A 236 3.72 3.70 16.69
C ALA A 236 3.93 5.16 16.28
N ASP A 237 5.18 5.57 16.11
CA ASP A 237 5.51 6.75 15.32
C ASP A 237 5.07 6.48 13.88
N SER A 238 4.27 7.38 13.34
CA SER A 238 3.55 7.17 12.09
C SER A 238 3.64 8.39 11.19
N LEU A 239 3.38 8.19 9.89
CA LEU A 239 3.38 9.26 8.91
C LEU A 239 2.03 9.30 8.19
N LEU A 240 1.37 10.44 8.21
CA LEU A 240 0.17 10.70 7.41
C LEU A 240 0.56 11.51 6.19
N CYS A 241 0.34 10.93 5.02
CA CYS A 241 0.82 11.42 3.74
C CYS A 241 -0.36 11.83 2.85
N ASP A 242 -0.24 12.95 2.15
CA ASP A 242 -1.13 13.34 1.06
C ASP A 242 -0.63 12.73 -0.27
N ALA A 243 -1.44 11.86 -0.89
CA ALA A 243 -1.01 11.14 -2.09
C ALA A 243 -0.71 12.08 -3.26
N LYS A 244 -1.56 13.07 -3.51
CA LYS A 244 -1.33 14.07 -4.57
C LYS A 244 -0.10 14.91 -4.31
N GLY A 245 0.11 15.28 -3.04
CA GLY A 245 1.29 16.02 -2.61
C GLY A 245 2.57 15.23 -2.84
N ILE A 246 2.62 13.95 -2.42
CA ILE A 246 3.76 13.06 -2.70
C ILE A 246 4.04 12.97 -4.21
N PHE A 247 3.01 12.74 -5.04
CA PHE A 247 3.17 12.69 -6.49
C PHE A 247 3.85 13.96 -7.02
N ASN A 248 3.38 15.14 -6.60
CA ASN A 248 3.92 16.42 -7.07
C ASN A 248 5.37 16.62 -6.62
N VAL A 249 5.70 16.29 -5.37
CA VAL A 249 7.07 16.44 -4.83
C VAL A 249 8.03 15.48 -5.53
N VAL A 250 7.67 14.19 -5.66
CA VAL A 250 8.54 13.22 -6.35
C VAL A 250 8.78 13.66 -7.79
N ARG A 251 7.74 14.10 -8.52
CA ARG A 251 7.88 14.62 -9.88
C ARG A 251 8.88 15.77 -9.98
N GLN A 252 8.89 16.68 -9.01
CA GLN A 252 9.85 17.80 -8.97
C GLN A 252 11.26 17.33 -8.67
N VAL A 253 11.42 16.44 -7.67
CA VAL A 253 12.73 15.89 -7.25
C VAL A 253 13.42 15.15 -8.39
N ILE A 254 12.67 14.34 -9.16
CA ILE A 254 13.25 13.54 -10.24
C ILE A 254 13.34 14.28 -11.59
N ALA A 255 12.75 15.48 -11.73
CA ALA A 255 12.74 16.19 -13.00
C ALA A 255 14.15 16.49 -13.56
N PRO A 256 15.15 16.86 -12.76
CA PRO A 256 16.52 17.07 -13.24
C PRO A 256 17.27 15.76 -13.55
N ASP A 257 16.96 14.68 -12.84
CA ASP A 257 17.60 13.40 -12.93
C ASP A 257 16.63 12.30 -12.48
N PRO A 258 16.00 11.57 -13.42
CA PRO A 258 14.98 10.58 -13.09
C PRO A 258 15.44 9.42 -12.21
N GLU A 259 16.75 9.14 -12.18
CA GLU A 259 17.30 8.05 -11.37
C GLU A 259 17.85 8.51 -10.02
N CYS A 260 17.78 9.80 -9.69
CA CYS A 260 18.41 10.39 -8.50
C CYS A 260 18.05 9.69 -7.18
N ILE A 261 16.83 9.14 -7.05
CA ILE A 261 16.41 8.42 -5.83
C ILE A 261 17.33 7.22 -5.55
N VAL A 262 17.74 6.50 -6.60
CA VAL A 262 18.61 5.33 -6.46
C VAL A 262 20.09 5.70 -6.50
N THR A 263 20.46 6.66 -7.35
CA THR A 263 21.87 6.95 -7.67
C THR A 263 22.54 7.96 -6.74
N LYS A 264 21.77 8.80 -6.03
CA LYS A 264 22.31 9.83 -5.13
C LYS A 264 22.13 9.45 -3.68
N ASP A 265 23.13 9.76 -2.85
CA ASP A 265 23.07 9.55 -1.40
C ASP A 265 22.10 10.53 -0.71
N THR A 266 21.99 11.74 -1.23
CA THR A 266 21.11 12.80 -0.72
C THR A 266 20.27 13.41 -1.83
N LEU A 267 19.06 13.80 -1.49
CA LEU A 267 18.10 14.44 -2.39
C LEU A 267 17.78 15.85 -1.90
N SER A 268 17.47 16.75 -2.82
CA SER A 268 16.97 18.10 -2.54
C SER A 268 15.86 18.47 -3.54
N MET A 269 15.04 19.44 -3.14
CA MET A 269 14.16 20.10 -4.11
C MET A 269 15.02 20.90 -5.10
N PRO A 270 14.68 20.89 -6.41
CA PRO A 270 15.38 21.73 -7.36
C PRO A 270 15.19 23.21 -7.01
N GLU A 271 16.28 23.98 -7.15
CA GLU A 271 16.23 25.45 -7.09
C GLU A 271 15.66 25.95 -8.43
N TYR A 272 14.61 26.79 -8.38
CA TYR A 272 14.00 27.44 -9.53
C TYR A 272 14.39 28.90 -9.58
#